data_aa0aeadf15d146313496bdec17cce445
#
_entry.id   aa0aeadf15d146313496bdec17cce445
#
_cell.length_a   1.000
_cell.length_b   1.000
_cell.length_c   1.000
_cell.angle_alpha   90.00
_cell.angle_beta   90.00
_cell.angle_gamma   90.00
#
_symmetry.space_group_name_H-M   'P 1'
#
loop_
_entity.id
_entity.type
_entity.pdbx_description
1 polymer ?
#
loop_
_entity_poly.entity_id
_entity_poly.type
_entity_poly.pdbx_seq_one_letter_code
_entity_poly.pdbx_strand_id
1 'polypeptide(L)'
;VIWQTLENLFSLIMEKFKKIVGIAAPFTRINVDTDLIIPAESLKTISRKGLGKDLFSYIRFNENGSENNKFILNKPYYKKSKILITGKNFGCGSSREHAVWALKDFGIKCLIGTEFADIFYNNCFKNGVLAIILDSKKVEKIIKIVSSSKNSELEIDLESQTVKTKQNEIINFDILPYLKRNLLEGVDDISKTLEKKKLIDEYEFDMKKKYPWLEKKNG
;
A
#
# COMPACT_ATOMS: atom_id res chain seq x y z
N VAL A 1 -12.59 -23.82 -17.34
CA VAL A 1 -12.93 -23.36 -15.98
C VAL A 1 -11.69 -23.42 -15.09
N ILE A 2 -10.92 -24.54 -15.03
CA ILE A 2 -9.74 -24.70 -14.16
C ILE A 2 -8.61 -23.73 -14.53
N TRP A 3 -8.35 -23.46 -15.82
CA TRP A 3 -7.31 -22.52 -16.27
C TRP A 3 -7.61 -21.07 -15.92
N GLN A 4 -8.88 -20.64 -16.02
CA GLN A 4 -9.32 -19.30 -15.60
C GLN A 4 -9.17 -19.10 -14.08
N THR A 5 -9.36 -20.18 -13.30
CA THR A 5 -9.17 -20.15 -11.84
C THR A 5 -7.68 -20.02 -11.49
N LEU A 6 -6.78 -20.66 -12.25
CA LEU A 6 -5.33 -20.55 -12.06
C LEU A 6 -4.79 -19.16 -12.48
N GLU A 7 -5.26 -18.58 -13.58
CA GLU A 7 -4.89 -17.20 -13.95
C GLU A 7 -5.36 -16.17 -12.92
N ASN A 8 -6.55 -16.37 -12.33
CA ASN A 8 -7.03 -15.55 -11.22
C ASN A 8 -6.19 -15.76 -9.94
N LEU A 9 -5.68 -16.96 -9.69
CA LEU A 9 -4.76 -17.23 -8.57
C LEU A 9 -3.39 -16.55 -8.75
N PHE A 10 -2.85 -16.56 -9.99
CA PHE A 10 -1.60 -15.86 -10.31
C PHE A 10 -1.73 -14.33 -10.21
N SER A 11 -2.94 -13.77 -10.43
CA SER A 11 -3.19 -12.35 -10.25
C SER A 11 -3.25 -11.90 -8.78
N LEU A 12 -3.29 -12.85 -7.84
CA LEU A 12 -3.30 -12.62 -6.39
C LEU A 12 -1.92 -12.55 -5.76
N ILE A 13 -0.85 -12.93 -6.50
CA ILE A 13 0.51 -12.86 -5.98
C ILE A 13 0.92 -11.39 -5.85
N MET A 14 1.24 -10.98 -4.64
CA MET A 14 1.73 -9.64 -4.36
C MET A 14 3.07 -9.39 -5.07
N GLU A 15 3.23 -8.23 -5.74
CA GLU A 15 4.50 -7.86 -6.36
C GLU A 15 5.60 -7.74 -5.29
N LYS A 16 6.75 -8.36 -5.54
CA LYS A 16 7.91 -8.26 -4.64
C LYS A 16 8.41 -6.83 -4.58
N PHE A 17 8.59 -6.33 -3.38
CA PHE A 17 9.18 -5.02 -3.13
C PHE A 17 10.61 -5.19 -2.63
N LYS A 18 11.60 -4.83 -3.44
CA LYS A 18 13.00 -4.82 -3.02
C LYS A 18 13.54 -3.41 -2.95
N LYS A 19 13.49 -2.71 -4.06
CA LYS A 19 14.03 -1.37 -4.22
C LYS A 19 13.18 -0.57 -5.19
N ILE A 20 12.96 0.68 -4.87
CA ILE A 20 12.31 1.63 -5.79
C ILE A 20 13.10 2.92 -5.87
N VAL A 21 13.09 3.52 -7.04
CA VAL A 21 13.51 4.90 -7.28
C VAL A 21 12.33 5.63 -7.85
N GLY A 22 12.02 6.79 -7.29
CA GLY A 22 10.88 7.56 -7.76
C GLY A 22 10.70 8.91 -7.09
N ILE A 23 9.86 9.70 -7.72
CA ILE A 23 9.51 11.04 -7.23
C ILE A 23 8.71 10.89 -5.93
N ALA A 24 9.08 11.68 -4.92
CA ALA A 24 8.41 11.77 -3.64
C ALA A 24 7.60 13.07 -3.56
N ALA A 25 6.29 12.95 -3.37
CA ALA A 25 5.38 14.08 -3.21
C ALA A 25 5.16 14.38 -1.71
N PRO A 26 5.40 15.61 -1.24
CA PRO A 26 5.11 16.00 0.13
C PRO A 26 3.61 16.34 0.30
N PHE A 27 2.85 15.42 0.91
CA PHE A 27 1.45 15.61 1.30
C PHE A 27 1.33 15.61 2.82
N THR A 28 1.67 16.73 3.44
CA THR A 28 1.90 16.87 4.88
C THR A 28 0.63 17.12 5.72
N ARG A 29 -0.55 17.00 5.13
CA ARG A 29 -1.82 17.13 5.84
C ARG A 29 -1.90 16.06 6.94
N ILE A 30 -2.27 16.48 8.16
CA ILE A 30 -2.49 15.60 9.30
C ILE A 30 -3.93 15.05 9.32
N ASN A 31 -4.15 13.92 10.00
CA ASN A 31 -5.46 13.30 10.19
C ASN A 31 -6.17 13.07 8.84
N VAL A 32 -5.43 12.57 7.86
CA VAL A 32 -6.01 12.16 6.58
C VAL A 32 -6.73 10.83 6.78
N ASP A 33 -8.04 10.88 6.77
CA ASP A 33 -8.88 9.70 6.92
C ASP A 33 -9.04 8.92 5.61
N THR A 34 -9.56 7.71 5.72
CA THR A 34 -9.76 6.83 4.56
C THR A 34 -10.83 7.33 3.62
N ASP A 35 -11.81 8.15 4.07
CA ASP A 35 -12.82 8.77 3.21
C ASP A 35 -12.20 9.85 2.33
N LEU A 36 -11.25 10.61 2.86
CA LEU A 36 -10.50 11.59 2.06
C LEU A 36 -9.58 10.90 1.06
N ILE A 37 -8.99 9.73 1.41
CA ILE A 37 -8.14 8.96 0.49
C ILE A 37 -8.98 8.40 -0.66
N ILE A 38 -10.12 7.77 -0.35
CA ILE A 38 -11.05 7.18 -1.33
C ILE A 38 -12.50 7.37 -0.87
N PRO A 39 -13.33 8.09 -1.63
CA PRO A 39 -14.74 8.31 -1.28
C PRO A 39 -15.54 7.01 -1.14
N ALA A 40 -16.54 7.03 -0.26
CA ALA A 40 -17.42 5.88 -0.03
C ALA A 40 -18.13 5.41 -1.31
N GLU A 41 -18.46 6.32 -2.20
CA GLU A 41 -19.13 6.04 -3.49
C GLU A 41 -18.28 5.15 -4.40
N SER A 42 -16.94 5.23 -4.29
CA SER A 42 -16.00 4.43 -5.06
C SER A 42 -15.81 3.01 -4.53
N LEU A 43 -16.41 2.66 -3.37
CA LEU A 43 -16.24 1.35 -2.72
C LEU A 43 -17.16 0.25 -3.29
N LYS A 44 -17.97 0.54 -4.28
CA LYS A 44 -18.95 -0.41 -4.88
C LYS A 44 -18.29 -1.52 -5.72
N THR A 45 -16.98 -1.47 -5.89
CA THR A 45 -16.25 -2.45 -6.69
C THR A 45 -15.39 -3.35 -5.82
N ILE A 46 -15.28 -4.61 -6.22
CA ILE A 46 -14.32 -5.58 -5.67
C ILE A 46 -13.00 -5.57 -6.47
N SER A 47 -12.94 -4.80 -7.56
CA SER A 47 -11.74 -4.69 -8.40
C SER A 47 -10.71 -3.78 -7.72
N ARG A 48 -9.47 -4.26 -7.68
CA ARG A 48 -8.33 -3.48 -7.21
C ARG A 48 -7.79 -2.51 -8.26
N LYS A 49 -8.33 -2.53 -9.50
CA LYS A 49 -7.92 -1.67 -10.62
C LYS A 49 -8.97 -0.59 -10.88
N GLY A 50 -8.50 0.58 -11.30
CA GLY A 50 -9.35 1.72 -11.66
C GLY A 50 -9.71 2.65 -10.50
N LEU A 51 -9.25 2.36 -9.27
CA LEU A 51 -9.50 3.21 -8.09
C LEU A 51 -8.57 4.42 -8.00
N GLY A 52 -7.42 4.37 -8.67
CA GLY A 52 -6.45 5.48 -8.67
C GLY A 52 -6.99 6.78 -9.27
N LYS A 53 -8.00 6.70 -10.15
CA LYS A 53 -8.71 7.89 -10.66
C LYS A 53 -9.45 8.64 -9.55
N ASP A 54 -9.96 7.92 -8.55
CA ASP A 54 -10.76 8.47 -7.45
C ASP A 54 -9.91 8.81 -6.21
N LEU A 55 -8.58 8.53 -6.27
CA LEU A 55 -7.66 8.86 -5.20
C LEU A 55 -7.72 10.36 -4.87
N PHE A 56 -8.01 10.69 -3.60
CA PHE A 56 -8.16 12.06 -3.09
C PHE A 56 -9.17 12.91 -3.89
N SER A 57 -10.19 12.32 -4.49
CA SER A 57 -11.06 13.03 -5.44
C SER A 57 -11.69 14.29 -4.85
N TYR A 58 -12.08 14.31 -3.58
CA TYR A 58 -12.66 15.49 -2.92
C TYR A 58 -11.75 16.72 -2.85
N ILE A 59 -10.43 16.52 -2.93
CA ILE A 59 -9.46 17.62 -2.86
C ILE A 59 -8.60 17.72 -4.13
N ARG A 60 -8.57 16.64 -4.93
CA ARG A 60 -7.81 16.55 -6.17
C ARG A 60 -8.54 17.19 -7.34
N PHE A 61 -9.86 17.25 -7.28
CA PHE A 61 -10.68 17.88 -8.30
C PHE A 61 -11.47 19.06 -7.74
N ASN A 62 -11.82 20.00 -8.61
CA ASN A 62 -12.75 21.08 -8.34
C ASN A 62 -14.19 20.57 -8.52
N GLU A 63 -15.20 21.32 -8.06
CA GLU A 63 -16.61 20.99 -8.18
C GLU A 63 -17.06 20.77 -9.65
N ASN A 64 -16.44 21.44 -10.60
CA ASN A 64 -16.68 21.27 -12.03
C ASN A 64 -15.95 20.07 -12.66
N GLY A 65 -15.31 19.21 -11.85
CA GLY A 65 -14.57 18.03 -12.30
C GLY A 65 -13.17 18.30 -12.87
N SER A 66 -12.74 19.56 -12.97
CA SER A 66 -11.38 19.88 -13.41
C SER A 66 -10.35 19.58 -12.31
N GLU A 67 -9.10 19.30 -12.71
CA GLU A 67 -8.00 19.10 -11.75
C GLU A 67 -7.75 20.36 -10.92
N ASN A 68 -7.67 20.21 -9.60
CA ASN A 68 -7.26 21.27 -8.69
C ASN A 68 -5.73 21.43 -8.76
N ASN A 69 -5.25 22.47 -9.44
CA ASN A 69 -3.83 22.73 -9.63
C ASN A 69 -3.06 23.03 -8.32
N LYS A 70 -3.78 23.33 -7.22
CA LYS A 70 -3.16 23.52 -5.91
C LYS A 70 -2.83 22.19 -5.24
N PHE A 71 -3.51 21.10 -5.63
CA PHE A 71 -3.27 19.79 -5.06
C PHE A 71 -1.94 19.21 -5.54
N ILE A 72 -1.14 18.69 -4.60
CA ILE A 72 0.25 18.32 -4.87
C ILE A 72 0.40 17.28 -6.00
N LEU A 73 -0.44 16.25 -6.04
CA LEU A 73 -0.35 15.18 -7.04
C LEU A 73 -0.86 15.61 -8.43
N ASN A 74 -1.51 16.76 -8.56
CA ASN A 74 -1.91 17.33 -9.86
C ASN A 74 -0.81 18.21 -10.47
N LYS A 75 0.18 18.63 -9.68
CA LYS A 75 1.31 19.38 -10.21
C LYS A 75 2.09 18.50 -11.20
N PRO A 76 2.44 18.97 -12.39
CA PRO A 76 3.08 18.17 -13.44
C PRO A 76 4.27 17.37 -12.95
N TYR A 77 4.98 17.93 -12.00
CA TYR A 77 6.17 17.39 -11.39
C TYR A 77 5.89 16.16 -10.50
N TYR A 78 4.74 16.12 -9.82
CA TYR A 78 4.38 15.06 -8.86
C TYR A 78 3.34 14.07 -9.39
N LYS A 79 2.80 14.28 -10.61
CA LYS A 79 1.78 13.36 -11.21
C LYS A 79 2.24 11.90 -11.30
N LYS A 80 3.55 11.67 -11.39
CA LYS A 80 4.14 10.32 -11.48
C LYS A 80 4.85 9.91 -10.20
N SER A 81 4.45 10.46 -9.06
CA SER A 81 5.04 10.11 -7.77
C SER A 81 4.82 8.65 -7.44
N LYS A 82 5.87 7.98 -6.99
CA LYS A 82 5.85 6.62 -6.44
C LYS A 82 5.92 6.61 -4.93
N ILE A 83 6.30 7.74 -4.34
CA ILE A 83 6.50 7.89 -2.90
C ILE A 83 5.64 9.07 -2.43
N LEU A 84 4.91 8.89 -1.34
CA LEU A 84 4.13 9.95 -0.71
C LEU A 84 4.66 10.19 0.69
N ILE A 85 5.04 11.43 1.00
CA ILE A 85 5.43 11.82 2.35
C ILE A 85 4.21 12.39 3.05
N THR A 86 3.77 11.72 4.12
CA THR A 86 2.48 11.97 4.76
C THR A 86 2.64 12.77 6.06
N GLY A 87 1.57 13.46 6.43
CA GLY A 87 1.43 14.02 7.78
C GLY A 87 1.12 12.94 8.82
N LYS A 88 1.05 13.38 10.08
CA LYS A 88 0.72 12.54 11.23
C LYS A 88 -0.67 11.93 11.11
N ASN A 89 -0.85 10.69 11.63
CA ASN A 89 -2.11 9.96 11.71
C ASN A 89 -2.78 9.77 10.34
N PHE A 90 -1.98 9.37 9.34
CA PHE A 90 -2.46 9.13 7.98
C PHE A 90 -3.20 7.78 7.89
N GLY A 91 -4.33 7.75 7.17
CA GLY A 91 -5.17 6.57 7.02
C GLY A 91 -6.08 6.30 8.22
N CYS A 92 -6.37 7.32 9.05
CA CYS A 92 -7.30 7.20 10.18
C CYS A 92 -8.75 6.99 9.70
N GLY A 93 -9.67 6.81 10.65
CA GLY A 93 -11.09 6.59 10.36
C GLY A 93 -11.42 5.12 10.10
N SER A 94 -12.36 4.87 9.21
CA SER A 94 -12.89 3.53 8.93
C SER A 94 -11.84 2.61 8.31
N SER A 95 -11.89 1.32 8.67
CA SER A 95 -11.01 0.31 8.08
C SER A 95 -11.38 0.05 6.62
N ARG A 96 -10.64 0.67 5.68
CA ARG A 96 -10.88 0.53 4.24
C ARG A 96 -9.61 0.13 3.51
N GLU A 97 -9.54 -1.12 3.13
CA GLU A 97 -8.42 -1.61 2.30
C GLU A 97 -8.38 -0.93 0.93
N HIS A 98 -9.54 -0.50 0.41
CA HIS A 98 -9.67 0.27 -0.82
C HIS A 98 -8.82 1.55 -0.84
N ALA A 99 -8.57 2.17 0.32
CA ALA A 99 -7.69 3.34 0.41
C ALA A 99 -6.26 2.99 -0.04
N VAL A 100 -5.77 1.81 0.34
CA VAL A 100 -4.45 1.32 -0.10
C VAL A 100 -4.48 0.90 -1.56
N TRP A 101 -5.57 0.29 -2.04
CA TRP A 101 -5.72 -0.06 -3.44
C TRP A 101 -5.72 1.18 -4.33
N ALA A 102 -6.41 2.26 -3.93
CA ALA A 102 -6.41 3.53 -4.67
C ALA A 102 -5.01 4.16 -4.75
N LEU A 103 -4.26 4.16 -3.65
CA LEU A 103 -2.87 4.63 -3.63
C LEU A 103 -1.99 3.80 -4.58
N LYS A 104 -2.07 2.47 -4.50
CA LYS A 104 -1.29 1.56 -5.33
C LYS A 104 -1.65 1.68 -6.81
N ASP A 105 -2.93 1.72 -7.14
CA ASP A 105 -3.42 1.86 -8.52
C ASP A 105 -3.07 3.22 -9.14
N PHE A 106 -2.97 4.28 -8.33
CA PHE A 106 -2.42 5.57 -8.75
C PHE A 106 -0.91 5.50 -9.03
N GLY A 107 -0.20 4.52 -8.49
CA GLY A 107 1.24 4.32 -8.66
C GLY A 107 2.09 4.56 -7.42
N ILE A 108 1.48 4.87 -6.27
CA ILE A 108 2.20 5.01 -5.00
C ILE A 108 2.60 3.63 -4.49
N LYS A 109 3.91 3.42 -4.31
CA LYS A 109 4.50 2.17 -3.82
C LYS A 109 5.07 2.28 -2.41
N CYS A 110 5.34 3.53 -1.95
CA CYS A 110 5.90 3.77 -0.63
C CYS A 110 5.27 5.01 0.03
N LEU A 111 5.01 4.91 1.30
CA LEU A 111 4.59 6.00 2.18
C LEU A 111 5.67 6.26 3.21
N ILE A 112 5.96 7.53 3.51
CA ILE A 112 6.89 7.93 4.57
C ILE A 112 6.17 8.91 5.48
N GLY A 113 6.10 8.62 6.78
CA GLY A 113 5.40 9.48 7.74
C GLY A 113 5.92 9.29 9.15
N THR A 114 5.37 10.06 10.07
CA THR A 114 5.67 9.93 11.50
C THR A 114 4.76 8.95 12.20
N GLU A 115 3.56 8.74 11.65
CA GLU A 115 2.51 7.91 12.25
C GLU A 115 1.48 7.53 11.19
N PHE A 116 1.01 6.30 11.23
CA PHE A 116 -0.11 5.78 10.44
C PHE A 116 -1.13 5.16 11.37
N ALA A 117 -2.41 5.15 10.98
CA ALA A 117 -3.40 4.37 11.70
C ALA A 117 -3.10 2.87 11.56
N ASP A 118 -3.22 2.11 12.65
CA ASP A 118 -2.76 0.71 12.75
C ASP A 118 -3.33 -0.19 11.65
N ILE A 119 -4.65 -0.11 11.40
CA ILE A 119 -5.30 -0.95 10.39
C ILE A 119 -4.82 -0.55 9.00
N PHE A 120 -4.70 0.74 8.72
CA PHE A 120 -4.20 1.24 7.44
C PHE A 120 -2.75 0.81 7.20
N TYR A 121 -1.89 0.92 8.22
CA TYR A 121 -0.50 0.46 8.19
C TYR A 121 -0.41 -1.03 7.80
N ASN A 122 -1.17 -1.88 8.48
CA ASN A 122 -1.22 -3.31 8.17
C ASN A 122 -1.75 -3.58 6.75
N ASN A 123 -2.77 -2.86 6.30
CA ASN A 123 -3.31 -2.99 4.95
C ASN A 123 -2.28 -2.59 3.88
N CYS A 124 -1.39 -1.62 4.15
CA CYS A 124 -0.31 -1.27 3.24
C CYS A 124 0.57 -2.50 2.94
N PHE A 125 1.02 -3.21 3.98
CA PHE A 125 1.88 -4.39 3.81
C PHE A 125 1.17 -5.56 3.12
N LYS A 126 -0.11 -5.78 3.44
CA LYS A 126 -0.92 -6.82 2.78
C LYS A 126 -1.08 -6.58 1.28
N ASN A 127 -0.99 -5.32 0.85
CA ASN A 127 -1.15 -4.92 -0.55
C ASN A 127 0.17 -4.57 -1.27
N GLY A 128 1.32 -4.78 -0.63
CA GLY A 128 2.62 -4.54 -1.25
C GLY A 128 3.01 -3.06 -1.31
N VAL A 129 2.45 -2.23 -0.43
CA VAL A 129 2.85 -0.84 -0.23
C VAL A 129 3.72 -0.75 1.02
N LEU A 130 4.94 -0.25 0.88
CA LEU A 130 5.85 -0.05 2.01
C LEU A 130 5.46 1.22 2.76
N ALA A 131 5.13 1.12 4.05
CA ALA A 131 4.90 2.26 4.93
C ALA A 131 6.07 2.39 5.92
N ILE A 132 6.82 3.49 5.82
CA ILE A 132 8.01 3.78 6.63
C ILE A 132 7.64 4.80 7.70
N ILE A 133 7.90 4.45 8.96
CA ILE A 133 7.74 5.34 10.10
C ILE A 133 9.12 5.90 10.46
N LEU A 134 9.22 7.23 10.50
CA LEU A 134 10.44 7.94 10.90
C LEU A 134 10.09 8.98 11.97
N ASP A 135 11.07 9.38 12.76
CA ASP A 135 10.92 10.52 13.66
C ASP A 135 10.65 11.83 12.89
N SER A 136 10.01 12.79 13.57
CA SER A 136 9.59 14.05 12.95
C SER A 136 10.74 14.82 12.31
N LYS A 137 11.92 14.83 12.94
CA LYS A 137 13.10 15.53 12.42
C LYS A 137 13.57 14.96 11.08
N LYS A 138 13.57 13.62 10.96
CA LYS A 138 13.91 12.94 9.69
C LYS A 138 12.87 13.22 8.61
N VAL A 139 11.57 13.15 8.94
CA VAL A 139 10.49 13.44 8.00
C VAL A 139 10.56 14.90 7.51
N GLU A 140 10.72 15.86 8.42
CA GLU A 140 10.87 17.29 8.06
C GLU A 140 12.09 17.53 7.16
N LYS A 141 13.19 16.85 7.44
CA LYS A 141 14.39 16.92 6.62
C LYS A 141 14.12 16.41 5.20
N ILE A 142 13.47 15.26 5.06
CA ILE A 142 13.07 14.73 3.75
C ILE A 142 12.15 15.71 3.03
N ILE A 143 11.14 16.27 3.73
CA ILE A 143 10.22 17.26 3.15
C ILE A 143 10.98 18.47 2.60
N LYS A 144 11.94 19.02 3.36
CA LYS A 144 12.77 20.15 2.91
C LYS A 144 13.54 19.81 1.63
N ILE A 145 14.14 18.62 1.57
CA ILE A 145 14.92 18.16 0.41
C ILE A 145 14.00 18.02 -0.81
N VAL A 146 12.88 17.32 -0.70
CA VAL A 146 12.00 17.05 -1.84
C VAL A 146 11.21 18.27 -2.28
N SER A 147 10.99 19.25 -1.41
CA SER A 147 10.30 20.51 -1.74
C SER A 147 11.22 21.54 -2.40
N SER A 148 12.52 21.51 -2.11
CA SER A 148 13.49 22.46 -2.63
C SER A 148 14.04 22.10 -4.02
N SER A 149 13.88 20.87 -4.45
CA SER A 149 14.47 20.31 -5.66
C SER A 149 13.43 20.14 -6.76
N LYS A 150 13.75 20.58 -8.00
CA LYS A 150 12.94 20.26 -9.18
C LYS A 150 12.89 18.75 -9.46
N ASN A 151 13.67 17.96 -8.75
CA ASN A 151 13.75 16.51 -8.87
C ASN A 151 13.77 15.88 -7.49
N SER A 152 12.58 15.68 -6.95
CA SER A 152 12.31 15.12 -5.61
C SER A 152 12.46 13.61 -5.60
N GLU A 153 13.46 13.06 -6.27
CA GLU A 153 13.66 11.62 -6.38
C GLU A 153 14.32 11.07 -5.12
N LEU A 154 13.76 10.00 -4.60
CA LEU A 154 14.31 9.21 -3.52
C LEU A 154 14.51 7.77 -3.99
N GLU A 155 15.54 7.14 -3.48
CA GLU A 155 15.77 5.70 -3.59
C GLU A 155 15.41 5.06 -2.25
N ILE A 156 14.52 4.08 -2.28
CA ILE A 156 14.13 3.30 -1.12
C ILE A 156 14.61 1.86 -1.33
N ASP A 157 15.45 1.40 -0.42
CA ASP A 157 15.97 0.04 -0.43
C ASP A 157 15.48 -0.69 0.83
N LEU A 158 14.65 -1.73 0.62
CA LEU A 158 14.06 -2.49 1.71
C LEU A 158 15.05 -3.50 2.30
N GLU A 159 15.97 -4.01 1.51
CA GLU A 159 16.96 -4.98 2.02
C GLU A 159 17.91 -4.32 3.01
N SER A 160 18.44 -3.14 2.66
CA SER A 160 19.31 -2.33 3.54
C SER A 160 18.55 -1.42 4.50
N GLN A 161 17.22 -1.30 4.35
CA GLN A 161 16.37 -0.42 5.16
C GLN A 161 16.83 1.03 5.13
N THR A 162 17.05 1.56 3.91
CA THR A 162 17.55 2.91 3.70
C THR A 162 16.67 3.73 2.76
N VAL A 163 16.56 5.02 3.09
CA VAL A 163 16.05 6.08 2.21
C VAL A 163 17.24 6.91 1.79
N LYS A 164 17.57 6.92 0.50
CA LYS A 164 18.66 7.70 -0.06
C LYS A 164 18.14 8.86 -0.87
N THR A 165 18.66 10.05 -0.62
CA THR A 165 18.34 11.27 -1.36
C THR A 165 19.28 11.43 -2.57
N LYS A 166 18.91 12.33 -3.50
CA LYS A 166 19.81 12.71 -4.61
C LYS A 166 21.14 13.31 -4.18
N GLN A 167 21.20 13.91 -2.99
CA GLN A 167 22.43 14.43 -2.42
C GLN A 167 23.29 13.35 -1.76
N ASN A 168 22.95 12.07 -1.98
CA ASN A 168 23.60 10.90 -1.35
C ASN A 168 23.45 10.85 0.17
N GLU A 169 22.51 11.58 0.73
CA GLU A 169 22.21 11.44 2.14
C GLU A 169 21.41 10.15 2.37
N ILE A 170 21.81 9.38 3.39
CA ILE A 170 21.21 8.10 3.75
C ILE A 170 20.49 8.25 5.09
N ILE A 171 19.22 7.85 5.13
CA ILE A 171 18.37 7.83 6.32
C ILE A 171 17.93 6.38 6.54
N ASN A 172 18.32 5.81 7.68
CA ASN A 172 17.91 4.45 8.04
C ASN A 172 16.50 4.47 8.64
N PHE A 173 15.77 3.37 8.37
CA PHE A 173 14.46 3.10 8.97
C PHE A 173 14.39 1.66 9.50
N ASP A 174 13.51 1.45 10.47
CA ASP A 174 13.25 0.14 11.02
C ASP A 174 11.91 -0.39 10.52
N ILE A 175 11.85 -1.70 10.34
CA ILE A 175 10.65 -2.43 9.96
C ILE A 175 10.66 -3.80 10.65
N LEU A 176 9.48 -4.26 11.08
CA LEU A 176 9.36 -5.58 11.70
C LEU A 176 9.80 -6.68 10.72
N PRO A 177 10.64 -7.63 11.17
CA PRO A 177 11.25 -8.64 10.28
C PRO A 177 10.26 -9.41 9.43
N TYR A 178 9.07 -9.74 9.99
CA TYR A 178 8.04 -10.47 9.25
C TYR A 178 7.40 -9.64 8.13
N LEU A 179 7.20 -8.31 8.35
CA LEU A 179 6.69 -7.39 7.33
C LEU A 179 7.70 -7.21 6.19
N LYS A 180 8.97 -7.06 6.55
CA LYS A 180 10.08 -6.99 5.59
C LYS A 180 10.11 -8.23 4.70
N ARG A 181 10.06 -9.43 5.30
CA ARG A 181 10.07 -10.69 4.56
C ARG A 181 8.88 -10.80 3.63
N ASN A 182 7.66 -10.48 4.09
CA ASN A 182 6.46 -10.54 3.25
C ASN A 182 6.58 -9.68 1.99
N LEU A 183 7.08 -8.45 2.13
CA LEU A 183 7.28 -7.56 0.98
C LEU A 183 8.38 -8.07 0.04
N LEU A 184 9.51 -8.54 0.58
CA LEU A 184 10.62 -9.04 -0.24
C LEU A 184 10.24 -10.31 -1.03
N GLU A 185 9.48 -11.20 -0.42
CA GLU A 185 9.03 -12.46 -1.02
C GLU A 185 7.75 -12.30 -1.86
N GLY A 186 7.01 -11.21 -1.67
CA GLY A 186 5.71 -10.98 -2.34
C GLY A 186 4.63 -11.93 -1.81
N VAL A 187 4.69 -12.29 -0.52
CA VAL A 187 3.81 -13.29 0.09
C VAL A 187 2.71 -12.58 0.88
N ASP A 188 1.47 -12.84 0.51
CA ASP A 188 0.28 -12.42 1.25
C ASP A 188 -0.21 -13.52 2.23
N ASP A 189 -1.27 -13.23 2.99
CA ASP A 189 -1.81 -14.17 3.98
C ASP A 189 -2.38 -15.45 3.33
N ILE A 190 -2.88 -15.36 2.09
CA ILE A 190 -3.40 -16.51 1.32
C ILE A 190 -2.24 -17.40 0.89
N SER A 191 -1.19 -16.81 0.32
CA SER A 191 0.02 -17.55 -0.11
C SER A 191 0.65 -18.31 1.03
N LYS A 192 0.73 -17.70 2.24
CA LYS A 192 1.22 -18.38 3.45
C LYS A 192 0.36 -19.58 3.86
N THR A 193 -0.95 -19.47 3.70
CA THR A 193 -1.87 -20.58 3.98
C THR A 193 -1.66 -21.70 2.97
N LEU A 194 -1.46 -21.36 1.69
CA LEU A 194 -1.19 -22.33 0.63
C LEU A 194 0.14 -23.09 0.80
N GLU A 195 1.15 -22.50 1.44
CA GLU A 195 2.38 -23.21 1.81
C GLU A 195 2.10 -24.39 2.77
N LYS A 196 1.02 -24.31 3.56
CA LYS A 196 0.58 -25.35 4.47
C LYS A 196 -0.47 -26.28 3.88
N LYS A 197 -0.71 -26.21 2.55
CA LYS A 197 -1.78 -26.97 1.89
C LYS A 197 -1.76 -28.45 2.25
N LYS A 198 -0.57 -29.09 2.27
CA LYS A 198 -0.44 -30.51 2.62
C LYS A 198 -0.96 -30.81 4.03
N LEU A 199 -0.63 -29.99 5.01
CA LEU A 199 -1.10 -30.14 6.40
C LEU A 199 -2.61 -29.92 6.51
N ILE A 200 -3.15 -28.98 5.71
CA ILE A 200 -4.59 -28.71 5.64
C ILE A 200 -5.31 -29.91 5.04
N ASP A 201 -4.82 -30.44 3.92
CA ASP A 201 -5.41 -31.61 3.25
C ASP A 201 -5.40 -32.84 4.17
N GLU A 202 -4.30 -33.07 4.90
CA GLU A 202 -4.19 -34.16 5.90
C GLU A 202 -5.22 -33.97 7.04
N TYR A 203 -5.32 -32.77 7.58
CA TYR A 203 -6.29 -32.45 8.63
C TYR A 203 -7.73 -32.62 8.16
N GLU A 204 -8.06 -32.13 6.96
CA GLU A 204 -9.41 -32.28 6.37
C GLU A 204 -9.76 -33.74 6.15
N PHE A 205 -8.81 -34.56 5.70
CA PHE A 205 -8.99 -36.01 5.53
C PHE A 205 -9.32 -36.70 6.85
N ASP A 206 -8.57 -36.38 7.91
CA ASP A 206 -8.81 -36.95 9.23
C ASP A 206 -10.14 -36.48 9.84
N MET A 207 -10.49 -35.22 9.64
CA MET A 207 -11.78 -34.64 10.06
C MET A 207 -12.96 -35.32 9.37
N LYS A 208 -12.87 -35.60 8.06
CA LYS A 208 -13.91 -36.34 7.32
C LYS A 208 -14.11 -37.75 7.85
N LYS A 209 -13.01 -38.44 8.22
CA LYS A 209 -13.09 -39.74 8.83
C LYS A 209 -13.74 -39.73 10.23
N LYS A 210 -13.35 -38.74 11.04
CA LYS A 210 -13.78 -38.67 12.44
C LYS A 210 -15.20 -38.11 12.59
N TYR A 211 -15.61 -37.22 11.68
CA TYR A 211 -16.88 -36.51 11.75
C TYR A 211 -17.62 -36.50 10.39
N PRO A 212 -18.01 -37.68 9.86
CA PRO A 212 -18.62 -37.79 8.51
C PRO A 212 -19.91 -37.04 8.35
N TRP A 213 -20.60 -36.70 9.46
CA TRP A 213 -21.84 -35.90 9.44
C TRP A 213 -21.63 -34.39 9.19
N LEU A 214 -20.38 -33.90 9.25
CA LEU A 214 -20.06 -32.51 8.94
C LEU A 214 -19.96 -32.26 7.43
N GLU A 215 -19.84 -33.29 6.61
CA GLU A 215 -19.95 -33.14 5.15
C GLU A 215 -21.39 -32.76 4.79
N LYS A 216 -21.60 -31.50 4.36
CA LYS A 216 -22.83 -31.14 3.70
C LYS A 216 -22.94 -31.98 2.43
N LYS A 217 -23.87 -32.94 2.37
CA LYS A 217 -24.34 -33.49 1.11
C LYS A 217 -24.94 -32.32 0.34
N ASN A 218 -24.24 -31.83 -0.67
CA ASN A 218 -24.81 -30.93 -1.65
C ASN A 218 -25.96 -31.71 -2.31
N GLY A 219 -27.20 -31.40 -1.90
CA GLY A 219 -28.42 -31.82 -2.56
C GLY A 219 -28.71 -30.88 -3.73
#